data_f9c56a7244f37530ad57af14090b9935
#
_entry.id   f9c56a7244f37530ad57af14090b9935
#
_cell.length_a   1.000
_cell.length_b   1.000
_cell.length_c   1.000
_cell.angle_alpha   90.00
_cell.angle_beta   90.00
_cell.angle_gamma   90.00
#
_symmetry.space_group_name_H-M   'P 1'
#
loop_
_entity.id
_entity.type
_entity.pdbx_description
1 polymer ?
#
loop_
_entity_poly.entity_id
_entity_poly.type
_entity_poly.pdbx_seq_one_letter_code
_entity_poly.pdbx_strand_id
1 'polypeptide(L)'
;MNITATMGQYYYALIIDAASKILVWMDASMYGNGIKLTEHSYVGNNFVSTFEFSLSPEGIYHKSRVVWAGDYADKEPEQEKNLHEQCDEYKLIRPAEKKTTKYRFVVNHTKKQYADKSKWEMHPLPLLTAEGNGRGGGDIHDAPPCVGSWARDVISIEESLPDGEDFEEVVFE
;
A
#
# COMPACT_ATOMS: atom_id res chain seq x y z
N MET A 1 -9.50 -23.05 20.76
CA MET A 1 -9.09 -21.68 20.41
C MET A 1 -7.97 -21.77 19.36
N ASN A 2 -8.15 -21.10 18.25
CA ASN A 2 -7.15 -21.14 17.18
C ASN A 2 -6.14 -19.99 17.40
N ILE A 3 -4.96 -20.35 17.89
CA ILE A 3 -3.91 -19.37 18.23
C ILE A 3 -3.46 -18.58 17.00
N THR A 4 -3.57 -19.16 15.79
CA THR A 4 -3.14 -18.48 14.57
C THR A 4 -3.99 -17.25 14.26
N ALA A 5 -5.23 -17.17 14.77
CA ALA A 5 -6.08 -16.00 14.57
C ALA A 5 -5.56 -14.72 15.26
N THR A 6 -4.65 -14.88 16.25
CA THR A 6 -4.05 -13.73 16.97
C THR A 6 -2.71 -13.29 16.37
N MET A 7 -2.18 -14.02 15.38
CA MET A 7 -0.92 -13.69 14.74
C MET A 7 -1.21 -12.74 13.58
N GLY A 8 -0.70 -11.51 13.67
CA GLY A 8 -0.84 -10.53 12.60
C GLY A 8 -0.05 -10.93 11.37
N GLN A 9 -0.41 -10.34 10.24
CA GLN A 9 0.34 -10.46 9.01
C GLN A 9 1.42 -9.40 8.95
N TYR A 10 2.49 -9.72 8.25
CA TYR A 10 3.59 -8.80 7.99
C TYR A 10 3.51 -8.32 6.54
N TYR A 11 3.79 -7.04 6.32
CA TYR A 11 3.61 -6.42 5.01
C TYR A 11 4.88 -5.73 4.53
N TYR A 12 5.14 -5.86 3.23
CA TYR A 12 6.13 -5.06 2.52
C TYR A 12 5.43 -4.18 1.49
N ALA A 13 5.97 -3.00 1.25
CA ALA A 13 5.44 -2.07 0.25
C ALA A 13 6.16 -2.28 -1.09
N LEU A 14 5.41 -2.62 -2.13
CA LEU A 14 5.94 -3.00 -3.44
C LEU A 14 5.46 -2.08 -4.54
N ILE A 15 6.38 -1.78 -5.46
CA ILE A 15 6.05 -1.29 -6.80
C ILE A 15 6.20 -2.49 -7.74
N ILE A 16 5.16 -2.77 -8.54
CA ILE A 16 5.14 -3.89 -9.47
C ILE A 16 4.85 -3.40 -10.90
N ASP A 17 5.18 -4.22 -11.88
CA ASP A 17 4.83 -3.93 -13.28
C ASP A 17 3.46 -4.51 -13.64
N ALA A 18 3.04 -4.32 -14.90
CA ALA A 18 1.73 -4.80 -15.38
C ALA A 18 1.59 -6.32 -15.37
N ALA A 19 2.70 -7.05 -15.33
CA ALA A 19 2.72 -8.51 -15.21
C ALA A 19 2.84 -8.99 -13.75
N SER A 20 2.68 -8.08 -12.79
CA SER A 20 2.83 -8.34 -11.35
C SER A 20 4.24 -8.77 -10.94
N LYS A 21 5.25 -8.37 -11.73
CA LYS A 21 6.64 -8.57 -11.35
C LYS A 21 7.10 -7.43 -10.44
N ILE A 22 7.79 -7.75 -9.36
CA ILE A 22 8.32 -6.75 -8.43
C ILE A 22 9.43 -5.95 -9.10
N LEU A 23 9.32 -4.62 -9.05
CA LEU A 23 10.37 -3.71 -9.50
C LEU A 23 11.26 -3.30 -8.34
N VAL A 24 10.67 -2.83 -7.24
CA VAL A 24 11.34 -2.48 -5.99
C VAL A 24 10.39 -2.70 -4.82
N TRP A 25 10.96 -2.79 -3.61
CA TRP A 25 10.18 -2.91 -2.40
C TRP A 25 10.84 -2.19 -1.23
N MET A 26 10.04 -1.88 -0.21
CA MET A 26 10.50 -1.22 1.00
C MET A 26 10.02 -1.99 2.24
N ASP A 27 10.83 -1.93 3.29
CA ASP A 27 10.58 -2.59 4.56
C ASP A 27 10.40 -1.54 5.67
N ALA A 28 9.25 -1.56 6.34
CA ALA A 28 8.92 -0.63 7.41
C ALA A 28 9.94 -0.67 8.55
N SER A 29 10.51 -1.84 8.84
CA SER A 29 11.49 -2.00 9.93
C SER A 29 12.76 -1.18 9.72
N MET A 30 13.11 -0.87 8.47
CA MET A 30 14.25 -0.03 8.15
C MET A 30 14.03 1.45 8.48
N TYR A 31 12.81 1.81 8.82
CA TYR A 31 12.42 3.16 9.26
C TYR A 31 11.98 3.17 10.73
N GLY A 32 12.31 2.11 11.46
CA GLY A 32 11.99 2.01 12.89
C GLY A 32 10.55 1.66 13.20
N ASN A 33 9.82 1.11 12.22
CA ASN A 33 8.40 0.76 12.39
C ASN A 33 8.17 -0.73 12.50
N GLY A 34 7.08 -1.12 13.14
CA GLY A 34 6.55 -2.47 13.06
C GLY A 34 6.07 -2.77 11.64
N ILE A 35 6.09 -4.04 11.27
CA ILE A 35 5.79 -4.50 9.91
C ILE A 35 4.36 -4.99 9.75
N LYS A 36 3.55 -4.91 10.80
CA LYS A 36 2.11 -5.15 10.72
C LYS A 36 1.40 -3.92 10.16
N LEU A 37 0.31 -4.14 9.46
CA LEU A 37 -0.44 -3.07 8.80
C LEU A 37 -0.83 -1.94 9.78
N THR A 38 -1.33 -2.30 10.96
CA THR A 38 -1.74 -1.32 11.96
C THR A 38 -0.58 -0.59 12.65
N GLU A 39 0.63 -1.13 12.55
CA GLU A 39 1.80 -0.55 13.20
C GLU A 39 2.41 0.63 12.44
N HIS A 40 2.11 0.78 11.15
CA HIS A 40 2.66 1.88 10.36
C HIS A 40 1.64 2.64 9.51
N SER A 41 0.38 2.20 9.46
CA SER A 41 -0.63 2.82 8.58
C SER A 41 -1.29 4.04 9.24
N TYR A 42 -0.51 5.09 9.47
CA TYR A 42 -1.05 6.37 9.93
C TYR A 42 -0.44 7.53 9.14
N VAL A 43 -1.22 8.59 8.99
CA VAL A 43 -0.79 9.79 8.25
C VAL A 43 0.40 10.43 8.99
N GLY A 44 1.46 10.73 8.26
CA GLY A 44 2.70 11.26 8.82
C GLY A 44 3.72 10.20 9.20
N ASN A 45 3.39 8.90 9.07
CA ASN A 45 4.37 7.84 9.29
C ASN A 45 5.54 7.99 8.33
N ASN A 46 6.77 7.90 8.84
CA ASN A 46 7.98 8.14 8.06
C ASN A 46 8.18 7.13 6.93
N PHE A 47 7.88 5.86 7.16
CA PHE A 47 7.98 4.81 6.14
C PHE A 47 6.96 5.02 5.03
N VAL A 48 5.69 5.19 5.39
CA VAL A 48 4.61 5.37 4.41
C VAL A 48 4.80 6.66 3.62
N SER A 49 5.19 7.75 4.29
CA SER A 49 5.45 9.02 3.61
C SER A 49 6.60 8.89 2.61
N THR A 50 7.66 8.20 2.96
CA THR A 50 8.80 8.01 2.07
C THR A 50 8.42 7.15 0.86
N PHE A 51 7.64 6.10 1.08
CA PHE A 51 7.13 5.28 -0.03
C PHE A 51 6.20 6.09 -0.93
N GLU A 52 5.21 6.78 -0.36
CA GLU A 52 4.24 7.52 -1.17
C GLU A 52 4.88 8.70 -1.93
N PHE A 53 5.98 9.26 -1.42
CA PHE A 53 6.71 10.30 -2.16
C PHE A 53 7.13 9.80 -3.56
N SER A 54 7.51 8.53 -3.67
CA SER A 54 7.88 7.94 -4.95
C SER A 54 6.73 7.94 -5.97
N LEU A 55 5.49 7.98 -5.47
CA LEU A 55 4.27 8.01 -6.28
C LEU A 55 3.79 9.42 -6.59
N SER A 56 4.47 10.44 -6.07
CA SER A 56 4.15 11.85 -6.32
C SER A 56 4.64 12.30 -7.70
N PRO A 57 4.17 13.47 -8.19
CA PRO A 57 4.71 14.03 -9.42
C PRO A 57 6.22 14.28 -9.39
N GLU A 58 6.82 14.37 -8.19
CA GLU A 58 8.28 14.53 -8.01
C GLU A 58 9.00 13.19 -7.88
N GLY A 59 8.27 12.09 -7.74
CA GLY A 59 8.83 10.75 -7.54
C GLY A 59 9.05 9.99 -8.86
N ILE A 60 9.91 8.98 -8.81
CA ILE A 60 10.25 8.20 -9.99
C ILE A 60 9.20 7.14 -10.35
N TYR A 61 8.29 6.85 -9.42
CA TYR A 61 7.23 5.85 -9.62
C TYR A 61 5.83 6.47 -9.68
N HIS A 62 5.74 7.74 -10.09
CA HIS A 62 4.45 8.41 -10.29
C HIS A 62 3.56 7.59 -11.21
N LYS A 63 2.33 7.27 -10.77
CA LYS A 63 1.38 6.43 -11.50
C LYS A 63 1.92 5.02 -11.75
N SER A 64 2.34 4.35 -10.70
CA SER A 64 2.79 2.95 -10.74
C SER A 64 1.83 2.04 -10.01
N ARG A 65 1.90 0.75 -10.31
CA ARG A 65 1.11 -0.26 -9.62
C ARG A 65 1.70 -0.55 -8.25
N VAL A 66 0.85 -0.53 -7.24
CA VAL A 66 1.24 -0.67 -5.83
C VAL A 66 0.53 -1.86 -5.22
N VAL A 67 1.26 -2.61 -4.42
CA VAL A 67 0.68 -3.60 -3.52
C VAL A 67 1.40 -3.59 -2.18
N TRP A 68 0.63 -3.59 -1.12
CA TRP A 68 1.10 -3.80 0.24
C TRP A 68 0.98 -5.29 0.50
N ALA A 69 2.09 -6.01 0.28
CA ALA A 69 2.09 -7.46 0.18
C ALA A 69 2.23 -8.12 1.55
N GLY A 70 1.20 -8.85 1.95
CA GLY A 70 1.17 -9.61 3.19
C GLY A 70 1.77 -11.01 3.05
N ASP A 71 2.39 -11.50 4.12
CA ASP A 71 3.03 -12.81 4.12
C ASP A 71 2.05 -13.99 4.09
N TYR A 72 0.79 -13.75 4.42
CA TYR A 72 -0.26 -14.78 4.35
C TYR A 72 -1.08 -14.73 3.05
N ALA A 73 -0.68 -13.90 2.09
CA ALA A 73 -1.36 -13.85 0.80
C ALA A 73 -1.20 -15.18 0.05
N ASP A 74 -2.14 -15.45 -0.86
CA ASP A 74 -2.07 -16.62 -1.72
C ASP A 74 -0.82 -16.59 -2.59
N LYS A 75 -0.33 -17.76 -2.95
CA LYS A 75 0.76 -17.89 -3.92
C LYS A 75 0.36 -17.29 -5.25
N GLU A 76 1.33 -16.70 -5.95
CA GLU A 76 1.09 -16.20 -7.30
C GLU A 76 0.76 -17.35 -8.25
N PRO A 77 -0.09 -17.12 -9.27
CA PRO A 77 -0.48 -18.18 -10.19
C PRO A 77 0.72 -18.90 -10.79
N GLU A 78 0.68 -20.23 -10.75
CA GLU A 78 1.73 -21.10 -11.29
C GLU A 78 3.09 -20.94 -10.63
N GLN A 79 3.14 -20.31 -9.42
CA GLN A 79 4.37 -20.09 -8.66
C GLN A 79 4.25 -20.71 -7.27
N GLU A 80 5.39 -20.94 -6.62
CA GLU A 80 5.42 -21.51 -5.28
C GLU A 80 5.42 -20.46 -4.17
N LYS A 81 5.60 -19.19 -4.51
CA LYS A 81 5.71 -18.07 -3.58
C LYS A 81 4.68 -17.00 -3.86
N ASN A 82 4.20 -16.36 -2.79
CA ASN A 82 3.45 -15.11 -2.92
C ASN A 82 4.42 -13.93 -3.14
N LEU A 83 3.90 -12.73 -3.37
CA LEU A 83 4.75 -11.57 -3.63
C LEU A 83 5.64 -11.22 -2.44
N HIS A 84 5.13 -11.34 -1.21
CA HIS A 84 5.92 -11.08 -0.01
C HIS A 84 7.16 -11.98 0.05
N GLU A 85 6.98 -13.26 -0.19
CA GLU A 85 8.08 -14.23 -0.18
C GLU A 85 9.09 -14.00 -1.32
N GLN A 86 8.64 -13.43 -2.43
CA GLN A 86 9.49 -13.13 -3.58
C GLN A 86 10.41 -11.93 -3.38
N CYS A 87 10.14 -11.08 -2.38
CA CYS A 87 10.88 -9.83 -2.19
C CYS A 87 12.39 -10.01 -2.09
N ASP A 88 12.85 -11.11 -1.50
CA ASP A 88 14.29 -11.41 -1.35
C ASP A 88 15.03 -11.49 -2.69
N GLU A 89 14.32 -11.74 -3.78
CA GLU A 89 14.90 -11.88 -5.12
C GLU A 89 14.94 -10.55 -5.88
N TYR A 90 14.43 -9.47 -5.28
CA TYR A 90 14.29 -8.17 -5.94
C TYR A 90 14.93 -7.06 -5.12
N LYS A 91 15.01 -5.88 -5.71
CA LYS A 91 15.73 -4.75 -5.14
C LYS A 91 14.98 -4.11 -3.96
N LEU A 92 15.55 -4.25 -2.78
CA LEU A 92 15.15 -3.50 -1.59
C LEU A 92 15.70 -2.07 -1.71
N ILE A 93 14.83 -1.06 -1.57
CA ILE A 93 15.24 0.33 -1.56
C ILE A 93 15.01 0.94 -0.18
N ARG A 94 15.89 1.87 0.18
CA ARG A 94 15.80 2.63 1.43
C ARG A 94 16.07 4.11 1.16
N PRO A 95 15.13 4.82 0.49
CA PRO A 95 15.30 6.25 0.26
C PRO A 95 15.38 7.02 1.59
N ALA A 96 15.99 8.20 1.56
CA ALA A 96 15.96 9.11 2.68
C ALA A 96 14.51 9.51 2.99
N GLU A 97 14.20 9.71 4.27
CA GLU A 97 12.85 10.07 4.68
C GLU A 97 12.34 11.32 3.96
N LYS A 98 11.08 11.26 3.55
CA LYS A 98 10.39 12.35 2.86
C LYS A 98 9.09 12.67 3.59
N LYS A 99 8.72 13.96 3.56
CA LYS A 99 7.43 14.41 4.05
C LYS A 99 6.50 14.67 2.87
N THR A 100 5.25 14.24 3.00
CA THR A 100 4.26 14.31 1.94
C THR A 100 2.99 15.04 2.36
N THR A 101 3.10 15.93 3.35
CA THR A 101 1.95 16.67 3.88
C THR A 101 1.25 17.53 2.82
N LYS A 102 1.97 18.00 1.81
CA LYS A 102 1.38 18.78 0.72
C LYS A 102 0.51 17.94 -0.23
N TYR A 103 0.71 16.61 -0.25
CA TYR A 103 -0.06 15.72 -1.12
C TYR A 103 -1.26 15.17 -0.36
N ARG A 104 -2.40 15.81 -0.55
CA ARG A 104 -3.62 15.49 0.18
C ARG A 104 -4.31 14.22 -0.30
N PHE A 105 -4.18 13.90 -1.58
CA PHE A 105 -4.98 12.86 -2.22
C PHE A 105 -4.15 11.65 -2.60
N VAL A 106 -4.69 10.46 -2.31
CA VAL A 106 -4.23 9.19 -2.90
C VAL A 106 -5.19 8.86 -4.03
N VAL A 107 -4.67 8.68 -5.23
CA VAL A 107 -5.49 8.57 -6.45
C VAL A 107 -5.29 7.21 -7.10
N ASN A 108 -6.39 6.53 -7.41
CA ASN A 108 -6.41 5.27 -8.14
C ASN A 108 -6.84 5.54 -9.58
N HIS A 109 -5.90 5.40 -10.51
CA HIS A 109 -6.13 5.66 -11.93
C HIS A 109 -6.80 4.48 -12.64
N THR A 110 -6.70 3.28 -12.09
CA THR A 110 -7.34 2.08 -12.64
C THR A 110 -8.85 2.13 -12.44
N LYS A 111 -9.28 2.46 -11.23
CA LYS A 111 -10.70 2.49 -10.85
C LYS A 111 -11.33 3.87 -10.88
N LYS A 112 -10.53 4.90 -11.12
CA LYS A 112 -10.97 6.30 -11.05
C LYS A 112 -11.61 6.62 -9.70
N GLN A 113 -10.87 6.33 -8.66
CA GLN A 113 -11.23 6.59 -7.27
C GLN A 113 -10.14 7.41 -6.60
N TYR A 114 -10.47 8.08 -5.50
CA TYR A 114 -9.48 8.76 -4.68
C TYR A 114 -9.83 8.67 -3.20
N ALA A 115 -8.82 8.82 -2.36
CA ALA A 115 -8.99 8.96 -0.92
C ALA A 115 -8.36 10.28 -0.48
N ASP A 116 -9.07 11.02 0.35
CA ASP A 116 -8.60 12.28 0.93
C ASP A 116 -7.99 11.97 2.29
N LYS A 117 -6.67 12.05 2.40
CA LYS A 117 -5.95 11.72 3.64
C LYS A 117 -6.43 12.51 4.85
N SER A 118 -6.95 13.72 4.65
CA SER A 118 -7.44 14.55 5.76
C SER A 118 -8.72 14.01 6.40
N LYS A 119 -9.40 13.08 5.74
CA LYS A 119 -10.66 12.48 6.21
C LYS A 119 -10.47 11.07 6.79
N TRP A 120 -9.25 10.55 6.79
CA TRP A 120 -8.95 9.20 7.27
C TRP A 120 -8.20 9.26 8.60
N GLU A 121 -8.58 8.43 9.56
CA GLU A 121 -7.81 8.28 10.81
C GLU A 121 -6.51 7.53 10.56
N MET A 122 -6.57 6.47 9.74
CA MET A 122 -5.40 5.71 9.30
C MET A 122 -4.99 6.17 7.91
N HIS A 123 -3.76 5.85 7.51
CA HIS A 123 -3.30 6.22 6.16
C HIS A 123 -3.98 5.32 5.12
N PRO A 124 -4.67 5.90 4.12
CA PRO A 124 -5.42 5.10 3.15
C PRO A 124 -4.55 4.23 2.24
N LEU A 125 -3.32 4.64 1.93
CA LEU A 125 -2.50 3.91 0.96
C LEU A 125 -2.21 2.46 1.36
N PRO A 126 -1.66 2.17 2.55
CA PRO A 126 -1.44 0.78 2.93
C PRO A 126 -2.74 -0.02 3.04
N LEU A 127 -3.80 0.59 3.57
CA LEU A 127 -5.07 -0.10 3.78
C LEU A 127 -5.74 -0.49 2.47
N LEU A 128 -5.80 0.43 1.52
CA LEU A 128 -6.46 0.20 0.24
C LEU A 128 -5.69 -0.76 -0.65
N THR A 129 -4.36 -0.81 -0.53
CA THR A 129 -3.50 -1.65 -1.38
C THR A 129 -3.05 -2.95 -0.72
N ALA A 130 -3.53 -3.24 0.49
CA ALA A 130 -3.15 -4.44 1.22
C ALA A 130 -3.65 -5.71 0.52
N GLU A 131 -2.77 -6.71 0.45
CA GLU A 131 -3.09 -8.02 -0.11
C GLU A 131 -2.54 -9.10 0.82
N GLY A 132 -3.43 -9.85 1.40
CA GLY A 132 -3.04 -10.86 2.38
C GLY A 132 -4.11 -11.91 2.55
N ASN A 133 -4.23 -12.47 3.74
CA ASN A 133 -5.23 -13.47 4.04
C ASN A 133 -6.64 -12.87 3.89
N GLY A 134 -7.42 -13.43 2.98
CA GLY A 134 -8.79 -12.97 2.76
C GLY A 134 -8.89 -11.52 2.30
N ARG A 135 -8.05 -11.10 1.39
CA ARG A 135 -7.98 -9.74 0.85
C ARG A 135 -7.31 -8.70 1.74
N GLY A 136 -6.31 -9.10 2.44
CA GLY A 136 -5.36 -8.16 3.01
C GLY A 136 -5.75 -7.46 4.29
N GLY A 137 -6.96 -7.64 4.77
CA GLY A 137 -7.40 -7.01 6.00
C GLY A 137 -7.01 -7.76 7.27
N GLY A 138 -6.16 -8.76 7.18
CA GLY A 138 -5.93 -9.71 8.26
C GLY A 138 -5.53 -9.14 9.62
N ASP A 139 -4.91 -7.96 9.63
CA ASP A 139 -4.54 -7.28 10.87
C ASP A 139 -5.65 -6.40 11.43
N ILE A 140 -6.68 -6.14 10.64
CA ILE A 140 -7.77 -5.23 11.02
C ILE A 140 -9.02 -6.05 11.29
N HIS A 141 -9.43 -6.08 12.54
CA HIS A 141 -10.67 -6.74 12.92
C HIS A 141 -11.86 -5.98 12.34
N ASP A 142 -12.78 -6.70 11.70
CA ASP A 142 -13.95 -6.13 11.03
C ASP A 142 -13.60 -5.04 10.01
N ALA A 143 -12.56 -5.29 9.20
CA ALA A 143 -12.11 -4.35 8.18
C ALA A 143 -13.24 -4.00 7.19
N PRO A 144 -13.41 -2.72 6.83
CA PRO A 144 -14.36 -2.33 5.79
C PRO A 144 -14.04 -2.98 4.45
N PRO A 145 -15.05 -3.13 3.56
CA PRO A 145 -14.84 -3.76 2.24
C PRO A 145 -13.81 -3.05 1.37
N CYS A 146 -13.54 -1.77 1.60
CA CYS A 146 -12.55 -1.03 0.80
C CYS A 146 -11.11 -1.48 1.07
N VAL A 147 -10.83 -2.08 2.23
CA VAL A 147 -9.47 -2.55 2.55
C VAL A 147 -9.04 -3.62 1.53
N GLY A 148 -7.91 -3.40 0.88
CA GLY A 148 -7.39 -4.29 -0.16
C GLY A 148 -8.03 -4.12 -1.53
N SER A 149 -8.99 -3.21 -1.69
CA SER A 149 -9.71 -3.04 -2.97
C SER A 149 -8.84 -2.44 -4.08
N TRP A 150 -7.73 -1.79 -3.74
CA TRP A 150 -6.83 -1.14 -4.70
C TRP A 150 -5.53 -1.92 -4.95
N ALA A 151 -5.40 -3.12 -4.40
CA ALA A 151 -4.18 -3.91 -4.59
C ALA A 151 -3.86 -4.09 -6.07
N ARG A 152 -2.62 -3.76 -6.44
CA ARG A 152 -2.07 -3.88 -7.80
C ARG A 152 -2.60 -2.84 -8.81
N ASP A 153 -3.40 -1.89 -8.37
CA ASP A 153 -3.88 -0.81 -9.23
C ASP A 153 -2.81 0.27 -9.40
N VAL A 154 -3.00 1.11 -10.43
CA VAL A 154 -2.12 2.25 -10.72
C VAL A 154 -2.44 3.40 -9.77
N ILE A 155 -1.49 3.77 -8.94
CA ILE A 155 -1.66 4.72 -7.83
C ILE A 155 -0.71 5.91 -7.99
N SER A 156 -1.21 7.09 -7.61
CA SER A 156 -0.37 8.26 -7.41
C SER A 156 -0.81 9.02 -6.16
N ILE A 157 0.05 9.92 -5.68
CA ILE A 157 -0.37 10.91 -4.68
C ILE A 157 -0.28 12.30 -5.31
N GLU A 158 -1.28 13.14 -5.02
CA GLU A 158 -1.46 14.43 -5.70
C GLU A 158 -1.84 15.53 -4.72
N GLU A 159 -1.46 16.77 -5.03
CA GLU A 159 -1.92 17.95 -4.30
C GLU A 159 -3.39 18.25 -4.60
N SER A 160 -3.81 17.97 -5.83
CA SER A 160 -5.18 18.16 -6.30
C SER A 160 -5.59 17.01 -7.18
N LEU A 161 -6.91 16.82 -7.35
CA LEU A 161 -7.43 15.76 -8.22
C LEU A 161 -7.14 16.09 -9.69
N PRO A 162 -6.91 15.06 -10.53
CA PRO A 162 -6.70 15.28 -11.95
C PRO A 162 -7.88 15.99 -12.61
N ASP A 163 -7.59 16.98 -13.46
CA ASP A 163 -8.61 17.75 -14.17
C ASP A 163 -9.26 16.93 -15.29
N GLY A 164 -10.54 17.21 -15.54
CA GLY A 164 -11.27 16.65 -16.67
C GLY A 164 -11.68 15.19 -16.54
N GLU A 165 -11.50 14.58 -15.40
CA GLU A 165 -11.91 13.20 -15.13
C GLU A 165 -12.79 13.16 -13.87
N ASP A 166 -13.79 12.27 -13.88
CA ASP A 166 -14.65 12.05 -12.72
C ASP A 166 -14.06 10.95 -11.84
N PHE A 167 -13.59 11.33 -10.65
CA PHE A 167 -13.11 10.40 -9.63
C PHE A 167 -14.11 10.30 -8.49
N GLU A 168 -14.35 9.10 -8.02
CA GLU A 168 -15.24 8.81 -6.90
C GLU A 168 -14.45 8.73 -5.60
N GLU A 169 -14.93 9.41 -4.56
CA GLU A 169 -14.26 9.36 -3.25
C GLU A 169 -14.51 8.06 -2.53
N VAL A 170 -13.45 7.46 -1.97
CA VAL A 170 -13.51 6.30 -1.08
C VAL A 170 -13.23 6.76 0.34
N VAL A 171 -14.09 6.36 1.27
CA VAL A 171 -13.96 6.66 2.70
C VAL A 171 -13.88 5.37 3.50
N PHE A 172 -13.27 5.47 4.68
CA PHE A 172 -13.14 4.33 5.58
C PHE A 172 -14.41 4.25 6.44
N GLU A 173 -15.29 3.32 6.08
CA GLU A 173 -16.56 3.08 6.78
C GLU A 173 -16.72 1.61 7.15
#